data_6cf6ce6aadec0f98c39a9bfd924fc822
#
_entry.id   6cf6ce6aadec0f98c39a9bfd924fc822
#
_cell.length_a   1.000
_cell.length_b   1.000
_cell.length_c   1.000
_cell.angle_alpha   90.00
_cell.angle_beta   90.00
_cell.angle_gamma   90.00
#
_symmetry.space_group_name_H-M   'P 1'
#
loop_
_entity.id
_entity.type
_entity.pdbx_description
1 polymer ?
#
loop_
_entity_poly.entity_id
_entity_poly.type
_entity_poly.pdbx_seq_one_letter_code
_entity_poly.pdbx_strand_id
1 'polypeptide(L)'
;MTNSNYKLTKEDFKQINKRSLFTFQLGWNYERMQASGYLYMLLPQLRKMYGDGTPELKEMMKLHTQFFNTSPFFHTIITGFDLALEEKDGVKSKDAVNGIKTGLMGPFAPLGDSIFGSLVPAIMGSIAATLAIAGNPAGIFLWIAVAVAYDIFRWKQLEFAYKEGVNLVNNMQSTLTALIDAASVLGVFMVGALIASMIGVEVSWAPHIGKKAIDIQDMLNLVFPRLVPAIITGVIFWLLGRKGMNSTKAILLIILAAIAFSAFGHFFFGMA
;
A
#
# COMPACT_ATOMS: atom_id res chain seq x y z
N MET A 1 31.72 -19.95 2.26
CA MET A 1 32.01 -19.56 0.87
C MET A 1 30.68 -19.15 0.27
N THR A 2 30.49 -17.88 0.00
CA THR A 2 29.32 -17.36 -0.72
C THR A 2 29.24 -18.06 -2.07
N ASN A 3 28.12 -18.68 -2.36
CA ASN A 3 27.87 -19.30 -3.66
C ASN A 3 27.55 -18.17 -4.66
N SER A 4 28.57 -17.36 -5.00
CA SER A 4 28.46 -16.16 -5.84
C SER A 4 27.95 -16.43 -7.27
N ASN A 5 27.61 -17.69 -7.57
CA ASN A 5 27.11 -18.16 -8.87
C ASN A 5 25.71 -18.80 -8.80
N TYR A 6 24.99 -18.72 -7.65
CA TYR A 6 23.65 -19.28 -7.60
C TYR A 6 22.70 -18.42 -8.43
N LYS A 7 22.06 -19.03 -9.42
CA LYS A 7 20.99 -18.41 -10.23
C LYS A 7 19.64 -18.96 -9.83
N LEU A 8 18.69 -18.06 -9.65
CA LEU A 8 17.32 -18.41 -9.32
C LEU A 8 16.67 -19.21 -10.45
N THR A 9 16.06 -20.31 -10.07
CA THR A 9 15.37 -21.24 -10.99
C THR A 9 13.87 -20.97 -10.99
N LYS A 10 13.15 -21.53 -11.96
CA LYS A 10 11.67 -21.48 -11.99
C LYS A 10 11.05 -22.08 -10.72
N GLU A 11 11.67 -23.09 -10.13
CA GLU A 11 11.16 -23.71 -8.89
C GLU A 11 11.34 -22.78 -7.69
N ASP A 12 12.40 -21.95 -7.67
CA ASP A 12 12.58 -20.92 -6.65
C ASP A 12 11.48 -19.87 -6.72
N PHE A 13 11.15 -19.36 -7.90
CA PHE A 13 10.06 -18.42 -8.08
C PHE A 13 8.71 -19.01 -7.66
N LYS A 14 8.45 -20.26 -8.01
CA LYS A 14 7.24 -20.97 -7.58
C LYS A 14 7.17 -21.11 -6.07
N GLN A 15 8.29 -21.44 -5.43
CA GLN A 15 8.36 -21.54 -3.97
C GLN A 15 8.14 -20.20 -3.28
N ILE A 16 8.76 -19.11 -3.78
CA ILE A 16 8.56 -17.75 -3.27
C ILE A 16 7.08 -17.34 -3.44
N ASN A 17 6.51 -17.51 -4.63
CA ASN A 17 5.11 -17.18 -4.90
C ASN A 17 4.16 -17.93 -3.98
N LYS A 18 4.36 -19.25 -3.80
CA LYS A 18 3.56 -20.07 -2.90
C LYS A 18 3.65 -19.58 -1.45
N ARG A 19 4.87 -19.29 -0.95
CA ARG A 19 5.05 -18.73 0.38
C ARG A 19 4.44 -17.33 0.49
N SER A 20 4.65 -16.46 -0.50
CA SER A 20 4.08 -15.13 -0.57
C SER A 20 2.55 -15.16 -0.43
N LEU A 21 1.88 -16.06 -1.16
CA LEU A 21 0.42 -16.15 -1.14
C LEU A 21 -0.14 -16.48 0.25
N PHE A 22 0.53 -17.39 0.98
CA PHE A 22 0.00 -17.90 2.24
C PHE A 22 0.62 -17.29 3.49
N THR A 23 1.81 -16.65 3.39
CA THR A 23 2.57 -16.28 4.60
C THR A 23 3.03 -14.84 4.66
N PHE A 24 2.84 -14.04 3.62
CA PHE A 24 3.35 -12.67 3.59
C PHE A 24 2.86 -11.81 4.77
N GLN A 25 1.59 -11.98 5.17
CA GLN A 25 1.00 -11.27 6.30
C GLN A 25 1.16 -12.01 7.65
N LEU A 26 1.72 -13.23 7.66
CA LEU A 26 1.98 -13.93 8.90
C LEU A 26 3.11 -13.27 9.68
N GLY A 27 2.90 -13.06 10.98
CA GLY A 27 3.86 -12.36 11.82
C GLY A 27 3.83 -10.84 11.70
N TRP A 28 2.77 -10.28 11.10
CA TRP A 28 2.55 -8.85 11.06
C TRP A 28 2.54 -8.26 12.48
N ASN A 29 3.24 -7.15 12.67
CA ASN A 29 3.33 -6.46 13.95
C ASN A 29 3.58 -4.96 13.73
N TYR A 30 3.29 -4.13 14.73
CA TYR A 30 3.43 -2.67 14.62
C TYR A 30 4.87 -2.16 14.50
N GLU A 31 5.87 -2.94 14.93
CA GLU A 31 7.28 -2.52 14.89
C GLU A 31 7.85 -2.63 13.48
N ARG A 32 7.57 -3.74 12.79
CA ARG A 32 8.23 -4.10 11.51
C ARG A 32 7.25 -4.38 10.38
N MET A 33 5.97 -4.33 10.65
CA MET A 33 4.86 -4.59 9.74
C MET A 33 4.97 -5.97 9.07
N GLN A 34 5.25 -6.02 7.77
CA GLN A 34 5.28 -7.24 6.96
C GLN A 34 6.66 -7.89 6.89
N ALA A 35 7.69 -7.32 7.52
CA ALA A 35 9.08 -7.76 7.39
C ALA A 35 9.31 -9.23 7.73
N SER A 36 8.62 -9.76 8.76
CA SER A 36 8.74 -11.18 9.15
C SER A 36 8.27 -12.13 8.05
N GLY A 37 7.12 -11.82 7.42
CA GLY A 37 6.60 -12.58 6.29
C GLY A 37 7.48 -12.43 5.05
N TYR A 38 8.00 -11.22 4.81
CA TYR A 38 8.93 -10.94 3.71
C TYR A 38 10.20 -11.79 3.81
N LEU A 39 10.86 -11.80 4.97
CA LEU A 39 12.00 -12.68 5.19
C LEU A 39 11.62 -14.16 5.05
N TYR A 40 10.51 -14.58 5.66
CA TYR A 40 10.09 -15.99 5.62
C TYR A 40 9.90 -16.50 4.19
N MET A 41 9.34 -15.69 3.31
CA MET A 41 9.14 -16.11 1.92
C MET A 41 10.45 -16.21 1.13
N LEU A 42 11.48 -15.40 1.44
CA LEU A 42 12.76 -15.37 0.76
C LEU A 42 13.82 -16.30 1.35
N LEU A 43 13.69 -16.66 2.62
CA LEU A 43 14.73 -17.36 3.38
C LEU A 43 15.31 -18.62 2.71
N PRO A 44 14.53 -19.48 2.05
CA PRO A 44 15.11 -20.64 1.36
C PRO A 44 16.09 -20.25 0.25
N GLN A 45 15.76 -19.19 -0.51
CA GLN A 45 16.60 -18.72 -1.59
C GLN A 45 17.83 -18.00 -1.08
N LEU A 46 17.70 -17.18 -0.02
CA LEU A 46 18.82 -16.56 0.66
C LEU A 46 19.83 -17.61 1.19
N ARG A 47 19.32 -18.73 1.74
CA ARG A 47 20.20 -19.83 2.16
C ARG A 47 20.96 -20.48 1.01
N LYS A 48 20.32 -20.61 -0.17
CA LYS A 48 21.00 -21.12 -1.38
C LYS A 48 22.05 -20.16 -1.91
N MET A 49 21.79 -18.85 -1.85
CA MET A 49 22.70 -17.81 -2.31
C MET A 49 23.90 -17.62 -1.36
N TYR A 50 23.65 -17.58 -0.08
CA TYR A 50 24.67 -17.18 0.91
C TYR A 50 25.23 -18.34 1.74
N GLY A 51 24.56 -19.51 1.74
CA GLY A 51 24.92 -20.66 2.60
C GLY A 51 24.35 -20.55 4.00
N ASP A 52 24.05 -21.71 4.62
CA ASP A 52 23.51 -21.74 5.98
C ASP A 52 24.55 -21.32 7.02
N GLY A 53 24.14 -20.50 7.98
CA GLY A 53 24.94 -20.09 9.14
C GLY A 53 26.05 -19.08 8.83
N THR A 54 26.19 -18.61 7.59
CA THR A 54 27.21 -17.65 7.18
C THR A 54 26.97 -16.24 7.73
N PRO A 55 28.03 -15.41 7.89
CA PRO A 55 27.87 -14.00 8.24
C PRO A 55 27.05 -13.24 7.20
N GLU A 56 27.24 -13.55 5.91
CA GLU A 56 26.56 -12.95 4.77
C GLU A 56 25.05 -13.20 4.83
N LEU A 57 24.64 -14.44 5.09
CA LEU A 57 23.22 -14.76 5.30
C LEU A 57 22.63 -13.97 6.47
N LYS A 58 23.35 -13.87 7.59
CA LYS A 58 22.89 -13.11 8.76
C LYS A 58 22.73 -11.62 8.44
N GLU A 59 23.62 -11.05 7.63
CA GLU A 59 23.56 -9.65 7.21
C GLU A 59 22.33 -9.39 6.33
N MET A 60 22.10 -10.23 5.32
CA MET A 60 20.94 -10.09 4.44
C MET A 60 19.61 -10.39 5.17
N MET A 61 19.59 -11.34 6.09
CA MET A 61 18.44 -11.55 6.97
C MET A 61 18.11 -10.30 7.80
N LYS A 62 19.13 -9.61 8.34
CA LYS A 62 18.91 -8.34 9.07
C LYS A 62 18.31 -7.27 8.16
N LEU A 63 18.78 -7.17 6.92
CA LEU A 63 18.20 -6.25 5.93
C LEU A 63 16.73 -6.54 5.67
N HIS A 64 16.38 -7.80 5.44
CA HIS A 64 15.00 -8.20 5.15
C HIS A 64 14.06 -8.20 6.35
N THR A 65 14.59 -8.10 7.59
CA THR A 65 13.78 -7.90 8.82
C THR A 65 13.60 -6.43 9.20
N GLN A 66 14.16 -5.47 8.44
CA GLN A 66 13.88 -4.05 8.63
C GLN A 66 12.42 -3.75 8.29
N PHE A 67 11.91 -2.64 8.80
CA PHE A 67 10.55 -2.18 8.54
C PHE A 67 10.22 -2.29 7.05
N PHE A 68 9.10 -2.94 6.76
CA PHE A 68 8.57 -3.09 5.40
C PHE A 68 7.05 -3.11 5.45
N ASN A 69 6.43 -2.16 4.76
CA ASN A 69 4.98 -2.07 4.68
C ASN A 69 4.54 -1.57 3.31
N THR A 70 3.92 -2.45 2.55
CA THR A 70 3.38 -2.14 1.22
C THR A 70 2.10 -2.92 0.99
N SER A 71 1.41 -2.64 -0.11
CA SER A 71 0.24 -3.42 -0.48
C SER A 71 0.60 -4.89 -0.74
N PRO A 72 -0.16 -5.85 -0.17
CA PRO A 72 -0.02 -7.28 -0.49
C PRO A 72 -0.14 -7.58 -1.98
N PHE A 73 -0.65 -6.64 -2.72
CA PHE A 73 -0.89 -6.78 -4.15
C PHE A 73 0.35 -6.49 -5.01
N PHE A 74 1.31 -5.71 -4.51
CA PHE A 74 2.48 -5.30 -5.28
C PHE A 74 3.83 -5.64 -4.64
N HIS A 75 3.85 -6.24 -3.44
CA HIS A 75 5.11 -6.59 -2.79
C HIS A 75 6.00 -7.52 -3.65
N THR A 76 5.41 -8.37 -4.49
CA THR A 76 6.16 -9.27 -5.39
C THR A 76 6.97 -8.53 -6.44
N ILE A 77 6.56 -7.31 -6.82
CA ILE A 77 7.36 -6.44 -7.70
C ILE A 77 8.65 -6.03 -7.00
N ILE A 78 8.54 -5.54 -5.75
CA ILE A 78 9.71 -5.16 -4.96
C ILE A 78 10.62 -6.37 -4.74
N THR A 79 10.00 -7.52 -4.41
CA THR A 79 10.74 -8.78 -4.24
C THR A 79 11.52 -9.19 -5.48
N GLY A 80 10.94 -9.02 -6.67
CA GLY A 80 11.62 -9.35 -7.92
C GLY A 80 12.86 -8.50 -8.15
N PHE A 81 12.78 -7.20 -7.89
CA PHE A 81 13.94 -6.30 -7.95
C PHE A 81 15.00 -6.65 -6.92
N ASP A 82 14.62 -6.90 -5.67
CA ASP A 82 15.55 -7.29 -4.60
C ASP A 82 16.33 -8.55 -4.99
N LEU A 83 15.63 -9.57 -5.46
CA LEU A 83 16.24 -10.84 -5.88
C LEU A 83 17.20 -10.68 -7.06
N ALA A 84 16.88 -9.81 -8.02
CA ALA A 84 17.75 -9.53 -9.18
C ALA A 84 19.07 -8.88 -8.75
N LEU A 85 19.00 -7.93 -7.80
CA LEU A 85 20.18 -7.27 -7.24
C LEU A 85 21.03 -8.25 -6.41
N GLU A 86 20.38 -9.03 -5.55
CA GLU A 86 21.08 -9.97 -4.69
C GLU A 86 21.75 -11.10 -5.47
N GLU A 87 21.10 -11.61 -6.50
CA GLU A 87 21.67 -12.63 -7.36
C GLU A 87 22.94 -12.11 -8.07
N LYS A 88 22.95 -10.84 -8.50
CA LYS A 88 24.08 -10.25 -9.24
C LYS A 88 25.24 -9.88 -8.31
N ASP A 89 24.98 -9.13 -7.26
CA ASP A 89 26.00 -8.45 -6.48
C ASP A 89 26.15 -9.00 -5.04
N GLY A 90 25.31 -9.97 -4.65
CA GLY A 90 25.33 -10.58 -3.33
C GLY A 90 25.17 -9.54 -2.21
N VAL A 91 25.96 -9.65 -1.15
CA VAL A 91 25.93 -8.72 0.00
C VAL A 91 26.25 -7.27 -0.40
N LYS A 92 26.98 -7.05 -1.50
CA LYS A 92 27.29 -5.70 -2.00
C LYS A 92 26.05 -4.96 -2.47
N SER A 93 24.96 -5.67 -2.82
CA SER A 93 23.68 -5.07 -3.21
C SER A 93 22.89 -4.48 -2.06
N LYS A 94 23.31 -4.66 -0.81
CA LYS A 94 22.56 -4.31 0.40
C LYS A 94 21.97 -2.90 0.38
N ASP A 95 22.76 -1.90 0.03
CA ASP A 95 22.28 -0.51 0.01
C ASP A 95 21.29 -0.27 -1.12
N ALA A 96 21.51 -0.91 -2.29
CA ALA A 96 20.58 -0.83 -3.42
C ALA A 96 19.26 -1.54 -3.11
N VAL A 97 19.30 -2.72 -2.51
CA VAL A 97 18.10 -3.47 -2.05
C VAL A 97 17.33 -2.65 -1.02
N ASN A 98 18.02 -2.06 -0.03
CA ASN A 98 17.37 -1.18 0.94
C ASN A 98 16.72 0.04 0.28
N GLY A 99 17.42 0.66 -0.68
CA GLY A 99 16.91 1.80 -1.44
C GLY A 99 15.63 1.45 -2.22
N ILE A 100 15.59 0.30 -2.91
CA ILE A 100 14.41 -0.17 -3.64
C ILE A 100 13.26 -0.44 -2.66
N LYS A 101 13.51 -1.20 -1.61
CA LYS A 101 12.47 -1.51 -0.61
C LYS A 101 11.85 -0.24 -0.02
N THR A 102 12.68 0.69 0.45
CA THR A 102 12.20 1.92 1.07
C THR A 102 11.58 2.89 0.07
N GLY A 103 12.14 2.97 -1.15
CA GLY A 103 11.65 3.86 -2.20
C GLY A 103 10.33 3.42 -2.81
N LEU A 104 10.10 2.11 -2.96
CA LEU A 104 8.90 1.59 -3.62
C LEU A 104 7.78 1.17 -2.65
N MET A 105 8.08 0.78 -1.40
CA MET A 105 7.05 0.33 -0.48
C MET A 105 5.98 1.40 -0.21
N GLY A 106 6.40 2.66 -0.06
CA GLY A 106 5.50 3.78 0.20
C GLY A 106 4.53 4.05 -0.95
N PRO A 107 5.01 4.30 -2.17
CA PRO A 107 4.16 4.53 -3.34
C PRO A 107 3.26 3.35 -3.71
N PHE A 108 3.75 2.12 -3.57
CA PHE A 108 2.97 0.92 -3.93
C PHE A 108 1.91 0.55 -2.89
N ALA A 109 2.04 0.98 -1.64
CA ALA A 109 1.02 0.73 -0.62
C ALA A 109 -0.33 1.36 -1.02
N PRO A 110 -0.47 2.70 -1.17
CA PRO A 110 -1.76 3.30 -1.50
C PRO A 110 -2.25 2.89 -2.90
N LEU A 111 -1.35 2.67 -3.87
CA LEU A 111 -1.73 2.22 -5.20
C LEU A 111 -2.45 0.87 -5.16
N GLY A 112 -1.86 -0.12 -4.50
CA GLY A 112 -2.46 -1.45 -4.41
C GLY A 112 -3.71 -1.47 -3.54
N ASP A 113 -3.69 -0.79 -2.41
CA ASP A 113 -4.81 -0.76 -1.47
C ASP A 113 -6.02 0.00 -2.04
N SER A 114 -5.81 1.08 -2.81
CA SER A 114 -6.91 1.79 -3.44
C SER A 114 -7.56 0.98 -4.57
N ILE A 115 -6.78 0.33 -5.41
CA ILE A 115 -7.32 -0.44 -6.55
C ILE A 115 -7.91 -1.75 -6.05
N PHE A 116 -7.09 -2.60 -5.43
CA PHE A 116 -7.45 -3.98 -5.10
C PHE A 116 -8.06 -4.14 -3.71
N GLY A 117 -7.73 -3.25 -2.77
CA GLY A 117 -8.30 -3.25 -1.43
C GLY A 117 -9.63 -2.50 -1.31
N SER A 118 -9.90 -1.53 -2.20
CA SER A 118 -11.08 -0.68 -2.10
C SER A 118 -11.94 -0.70 -3.37
N LEU A 119 -11.41 -0.28 -4.52
CA LEU A 119 -12.18 -0.07 -5.74
C LEU A 119 -12.77 -1.39 -6.29
N VAL A 120 -11.93 -2.41 -6.47
CA VAL A 120 -12.38 -3.71 -7.00
C VAL A 120 -13.40 -4.37 -6.07
N PRO A 121 -13.20 -4.48 -4.74
CA PRO A 121 -14.23 -5.01 -3.83
C PRO A 121 -15.52 -4.22 -3.84
N ALA A 122 -15.47 -2.88 -3.91
CA ALA A 122 -16.67 -2.05 -3.95
C ALA A 122 -17.50 -2.32 -5.22
N ILE A 123 -16.87 -2.36 -6.39
CA ILE A 123 -17.53 -2.64 -7.66
C ILE A 123 -18.09 -4.07 -7.67
N MET A 124 -17.26 -5.06 -7.36
CA MET A 124 -17.67 -6.46 -7.41
C MET A 124 -18.71 -6.80 -6.35
N GLY A 125 -18.57 -6.22 -5.14
CA GLY A 125 -19.56 -6.37 -4.07
C GLY A 125 -20.92 -5.77 -4.45
N SER A 126 -20.93 -4.59 -5.07
CA SER A 126 -22.18 -3.96 -5.54
C SER A 126 -22.88 -4.81 -6.63
N ILE A 127 -22.12 -5.30 -7.60
CA ILE A 127 -22.65 -6.19 -8.65
C ILE A 127 -23.19 -7.49 -8.04
N ALA A 128 -22.42 -8.11 -7.15
CA ALA A 128 -22.81 -9.35 -6.50
C ALA A 128 -24.07 -9.15 -5.63
N ALA A 129 -24.16 -8.07 -4.88
CA ALA A 129 -25.34 -7.75 -4.07
C ALA A 129 -26.60 -7.54 -4.94
N THR A 130 -26.48 -6.77 -6.02
CA THR A 130 -27.60 -6.51 -6.95
C THR A 130 -28.12 -7.81 -7.58
N LEU A 131 -27.23 -8.68 -8.03
CA LEU A 131 -27.60 -9.97 -8.61
C LEU A 131 -28.19 -10.93 -7.55
N ALA A 132 -27.66 -10.90 -6.32
CA ALA A 132 -28.18 -11.72 -5.21
C ALA A 132 -29.61 -11.33 -4.82
N ILE A 133 -29.92 -10.03 -4.79
CA ILE A 133 -31.30 -9.55 -4.55
C ILE A 133 -32.27 -10.07 -5.63
N ALA A 134 -31.80 -10.21 -6.88
CA ALA A 134 -32.56 -10.81 -7.97
C ALA A 134 -32.58 -12.35 -7.95
N GLY A 135 -32.04 -12.99 -6.91
CA GLY A 135 -31.96 -14.45 -6.78
C GLY A 135 -30.92 -15.11 -7.71
N ASN A 136 -30.02 -14.33 -8.31
CA ASN A 136 -29.03 -14.82 -9.27
C ASN A 136 -27.64 -14.91 -8.62
N PRO A 137 -27.04 -16.14 -8.50
CA PRO A 137 -25.70 -16.32 -7.91
C PRO A 137 -24.54 -15.92 -8.83
N ALA A 138 -24.80 -15.51 -10.07
CA ALA A 138 -23.75 -15.18 -11.05
C ALA A 138 -22.78 -14.10 -10.55
N GLY A 139 -23.22 -13.17 -9.68
CA GLY A 139 -22.36 -12.14 -9.10
C GLY A 139 -21.23 -12.71 -8.25
N ILE A 140 -21.49 -13.79 -7.49
CA ILE A 140 -20.45 -14.47 -6.69
C ILE A 140 -19.41 -15.13 -7.58
N PHE A 141 -19.87 -15.84 -8.63
CA PHE A 141 -18.95 -16.48 -9.58
C PHE A 141 -18.09 -15.45 -10.33
N LEU A 142 -18.68 -14.32 -10.71
CA LEU A 142 -17.93 -13.23 -11.34
C LEU A 142 -16.87 -12.68 -10.38
N TRP A 143 -17.19 -12.47 -9.11
CA TRP A 143 -16.20 -11.99 -8.13
C TRP A 143 -15.07 -12.99 -7.91
N ILE A 144 -15.39 -14.29 -7.81
CA ILE A 144 -14.39 -15.36 -7.73
C ILE A 144 -13.50 -15.34 -8.98
N ALA A 145 -14.06 -15.19 -10.17
CA ALA A 145 -13.29 -15.14 -11.42
C ALA A 145 -12.31 -13.94 -11.44
N VAL A 146 -12.75 -12.77 -10.96
CA VAL A 146 -11.88 -11.58 -10.81
C VAL A 146 -10.77 -11.82 -9.79
N ALA A 147 -11.06 -12.46 -8.65
CA ALA A 147 -10.07 -12.80 -7.64
C ALA A 147 -9.01 -13.78 -8.18
N VAL A 148 -9.44 -14.82 -8.91
CA VAL A 148 -8.54 -15.79 -9.56
C VAL A 148 -7.67 -15.11 -10.62
N ALA A 149 -8.25 -14.26 -11.47
CA ALA A 149 -7.51 -13.52 -12.49
C ALA A 149 -6.43 -12.63 -11.85
N TYR A 150 -6.77 -12.01 -10.72
CA TYR A 150 -5.86 -11.21 -9.95
C TYR A 150 -4.71 -12.06 -9.34
N ASP A 151 -4.99 -13.22 -8.75
CA ASP A 151 -3.95 -14.10 -8.21
C ASP A 151 -3.00 -14.60 -9.30
N ILE A 152 -3.52 -14.88 -10.51
CA ILE A 152 -2.68 -15.22 -11.68
C ILE A 152 -1.77 -14.04 -12.06
N PHE A 153 -2.30 -12.83 -12.07
CA PHE A 153 -1.51 -11.62 -12.33
C PHE A 153 -0.39 -11.44 -11.30
N ARG A 154 -0.72 -11.55 -10.00
CA ARG A 154 0.23 -11.48 -8.89
C ARG A 154 1.32 -12.55 -9.00
N TRP A 155 0.96 -13.77 -9.41
CA TRP A 155 1.90 -14.85 -9.59
C TRP A 155 2.96 -14.54 -10.66
N LYS A 156 2.56 -13.88 -11.73
CA LYS A 156 3.45 -13.49 -12.82
C LYS A 156 4.30 -12.25 -12.52
N GLN A 157 3.87 -11.40 -11.60
CA GLN A 157 4.56 -10.17 -11.24
C GLN A 157 6.00 -10.42 -10.77
N LEU A 158 6.23 -11.47 -9.98
CA LEU A 158 7.54 -11.78 -9.41
C LEU A 158 8.59 -12.02 -10.51
N GLU A 159 8.29 -12.91 -11.46
CA GLU A 159 9.21 -13.23 -12.55
C GLU A 159 9.39 -12.04 -13.49
N PHE A 160 8.32 -11.29 -13.75
CA PHE A 160 8.39 -10.07 -14.56
C PHE A 160 9.32 -9.04 -13.89
N ALA A 161 9.09 -8.72 -12.63
CA ALA A 161 9.89 -7.75 -11.89
C ALA A 161 11.36 -8.19 -11.73
N TYR A 162 11.61 -9.50 -11.55
CA TYR A 162 12.97 -10.02 -11.53
C TYR A 162 13.68 -9.81 -12.87
N LYS A 163 13.03 -10.12 -14.00
CA LYS A 163 13.61 -9.90 -15.34
C LYS A 163 13.90 -8.43 -15.60
N GLU A 164 12.96 -7.56 -15.26
CA GLU A 164 13.15 -6.11 -15.39
C GLU A 164 14.22 -5.61 -14.40
N GLY A 165 14.32 -6.18 -13.20
CA GLY A 165 15.38 -5.91 -12.24
C GLY A 165 16.77 -6.25 -12.79
N VAL A 166 16.92 -7.40 -13.44
CA VAL A 166 18.18 -7.76 -14.11
C VAL A 166 18.52 -6.77 -15.22
N ASN A 167 17.55 -6.33 -16.00
CA ASN A 167 17.73 -5.32 -17.04
C ASN A 167 18.12 -3.96 -16.44
N LEU A 168 17.47 -3.54 -15.35
CA LEU A 168 17.76 -2.29 -14.64
C LEU A 168 19.18 -2.28 -14.05
N VAL A 169 19.58 -3.39 -13.44
CA VAL A 169 20.93 -3.52 -12.86
C VAL A 169 22.00 -3.47 -13.95
N ASN A 170 21.69 -3.96 -15.15
CA ASN A 170 22.64 -3.92 -16.28
C ASN A 170 22.69 -2.55 -16.96
N ASN A 171 21.61 -1.74 -16.89
CA ASN A 171 21.44 -0.52 -17.68
C ASN A 171 21.59 0.80 -16.91
N MET A 172 22.07 0.80 -15.66
CA MET A 172 22.45 2.01 -14.90
C MET A 172 21.47 2.50 -13.82
N GLN A 173 22.08 3.02 -12.79
CA GLN A 173 21.50 3.64 -11.59
C GLN A 173 20.47 4.76 -11.86
N SER A 174 20.58 5.45 -13.02
CA SER A 174 19.64 6.50 -13.44
C SER A 174 18.21 6.00 -13.70
N THR A 175 18.07 4.80 -14.28
CA THR A 175 16.75 4.21 -14.57
C THR A 175 16.02 3.80 -13.30
N LEU A 176 16.77 3.32 -12.29
CA LEU A 176 16.21 2.97 -10.98
C LEU A 176 15.68 4.22 -10.26
N THR A 177 16.47 5.31 -10.24
CA THR A 177 16.01 6.58 -9.66
C THR A 177 14.75 7.08 -10.35
N ALA A 178 14.71 7.07 -11.68
CA ALA A 178 13.53 7.47 -12.45
C ALA A 178 12.29 6.60 -12.14
N LEU A 179 12.47 5.29 -11.92
CA LEU A 179 11.38 4.40 -11.51
C LEU A 179 10.84 4.75 -10.12
N ILE A 180 11.74 4.99 -9.15
CA ILE A 180 11.37 5.40 -7.79
C ILE A 180 10.64 6.74 -7.81
N ASP A 181 11.12 7.70 -8.59
CA ASP A 181 10.50 9.02 -8.73
C ASP A 181 9.11 8.92 -9.37
N ALA A 182 8.98 8.16 -10.45
CA ALA A 182 7.69 7.92 -11.11
C ALA A 182 6.69 7.23 -10.18
N ALA A 183 7.11 6.19 -9.45
CA ALA A 183 6.28 5.51 -8.46
C ALA A 183 5.89 6.45 -7.31
N SER A 184 6.79 7.33 -6.87
CA SER A 184 6.52 8.32 -5.82
C SER A 184 5.47 9.33 -6.26
N VAL A 185 5.58 9.87 -7.47
CA VAL A 185 4.58 10.78 -8.05
C VAL A 185 3.22 10.09 -8.13
N LEU A 186 3.18 8.86 -8.66
CA LEU A 186 1.94 8.08 -8.73
C LEU A 186 1.36 7.82 -7.35
N GLY A 187 2.19 7.45 -6.36
CA GLY A 187 1.76 7.22 -4.98
C GLY A 187 1.14 8.47 -4.34
N VAL A 188 1.77 9.64 -4.50
CA VAL A 188 1.22 10.91 -4.00
C VAL A 188 -0.12 11.24 -4.69
N PHE A 189 -0.22 11.02 -6.00
CA PHE A 189 -1.48 11.21 -6.73
C PHE A 189 -2.58 10.28 -6.20
N MET A 190 -2.27 9.01 -5.95
CA MET A 190 -3.23 8.04 -5.40
C MET A 190 -3.65 8.40 -3.98
N VAL A 191 -2.74 8.89 -3.13
CA VAL A 191 -3.10 9.39 -1.79
C VAL A 191 -4.09 10.55 -1.90
N GLY A 192 -3.86 11.50 -2.82
CA GLY A 192 -4.80 12.59 -3.09
C GLY A 192 -6.19 12.10 -3.50
N ALA A 193 -6.25 11.11 -4.40
CA ALA A 193 -7.51 10.49 -4.82
C ALA A 193 -8.23 9.77 -3.66
N LEU A 194 -7.49 9.08 -2.80
CA LEU A 194 -8.04 8.44 -1.59
C LEU A 194 -8.63 9.46 -0.61
N ILE A 195 -7.94 10.57 -0.37
CA ILE A 195 -8.46 11.66 0.47
C ILE A 195 -9.81 12.13 -0.06
N ALA A 196 -9.90 12.40 -1.36
CA ALA A 196 -11.12 12.88 -1.98
C ALA A 196 -12.28 11.87 -1.97
N SER A 197 -11.98 10.57 -2.06
CA SER A 197 -12.98 9.51 -2.17
C SER A 197 -13.40 8.90 -0.83
N MET A 198 -12.49 8.78 0.13
CA MET A 198 -12.74 8.05 1.38
C MET A 198 -13.10 8.96 2.57
N ILE A 199 -12.69 10.24 2.54
CA ILE A 199 -13.06 11.17 3.60
C ILE A 199 -14.41 11.80 3.27
N GLY A 200 -15.48 11.23 3.86
CA GLY A 200 -16.87 11.66 3.66
C GLY A 200 -17.34 12.76 4.63
N VAL A 201 -16.44 13.66 5.05
CA VAL A 201 -16.84 14.78 5.94
C VAL A 201 -17.48 15.89 5.11
N GLU A 202 -18.70 16.26 5.49
CA GLU A 202 -19.49 17.31 4.84
C GLU A 202 -19.95 18.34 5.87
N VAL A 203 -20.15 19.59 5.41
CA VAL A 203 -20.68 20.67 6.25
C VAL A 203 -22.20 20.67 6.14
N SER A 204 -22.88 20.08 7.14
CA SER A 204 -24.35 19.99 7.17
C SER A 204 -25.05 21.29 7.57
N TRP A 205 -24.38 22.44 7.49
CA TRP A 205 -24.96 23.73 7.85
C TRP A 205 -25.62 24.39 6.64
N ALA A 206 -26.93 24.60 6.74
CA ALA A 206 -27.75 25.23 5.72
C ALA A 206 -28.52 26.45 6.32
N PRO A 207 -27.86 27.63 6.41
CA PRO A 207 -28.52 28.83 6.93
C PRO A 207 -29.65 29.29 6.01
N HIS A 208 -30.75 29.77 6.61
CA HIS A 208 -31.87 30.34 5.89
C HIS A 208 -31.66 31.84 5.62
N ILE A 209 -31.68 32.21 4.34
CA ILE A 209 -31.73 33.62 3.94
C ILE A 209 -33.09 33.87 3.30
N GLY A 210 -33.98 34.47 4.06
CA GLY A 210 -35.39 34.61 3.70
C GLY A 210 -36.15 33.27 3.68
N LYS A 211 -36.75 32.89 2.57
CA LYS A 211 -37.45 31.60 2.38
C LYS A 211 -36.59 30.48 1.82
N LYS A 212 -35.30 30.74 1.55
CA LYS A 212 -34.42 29.79 0.88
C LYS A 212 -33.31 29.34 1.84
N ALA A 213 -33.17 28.03 2.02
CA ALA A 213 -32.00 27.45 2.66
C ALA A 213 -30.83 27.46 1.68
N ILE A 214 -29.66 27.87 2.14
CA ILE A 214 -28.45 27.88 1.35
C ILE A 214 -27.56 26.75 1.89
N ASP A 215 -27.35 25.73 1.07
CA ASP A 215 -26.46 24.63 1.41
C ASP A 215 -25.01 25.08 1.25
N ILE A 216 -24.29 25.20 2.36
CA ILE A 216 -22.88 25.63 2.37
C ILE A 216 -21.99 24.57 1.71
N GLN A 217 -22.29 23.28 1.85
CA GLN A 217 -21.50 22.21 1.22
C GLN A 217 -21.59 22.29 -0.31
N ASP A 218 -22.78 22.54 -0.85
CA ASP A 218 -22.96 22.72 -2.30
C ASP A 218 -22.19 23.93 -2.81
N MET A 219 -22.18 25.05 -2.09
CA MET A 219 -21.41 26.22 -2.44
C MET A 219 -19.89 25.95 -2.42
N LEU A 220 -19.41 25.23 -1.40
CA LEU A 220 -18.00 24.83 -1.32
C LEU A 220 -17.60 23.90 -2.48
N ASN A 221 -18.47 22.95 -2.82
CA ASN A 221 -18.22 22.02 -3.93
C ASN A 221 -18.21 22.71 -5.30
N LEU A 222 -18.95 23.82 -5.47
CA LEU A 222 -18.91 24.63 -6.68
C LEU A 222 -17.56 25.34 -6.87
N VAL A 223 -16.93 25.79 -5.78
CA VAL A 223 -15.63 26.50 -5.84
C VAL A 223 -14.48 25.50 -5.91
N PHE A 224 -14.48 24.53 -5.01
CA PHE A 224 -13.44 23.51 -4.94
C PHE A 224 -14.04 22.18 -4.40
N PRO A 225 -14.30 21.21 -5.29
CA PRO A 225 -14.82 19.91 -4.86
C PRO A 225 -13.90 19.25 -3.82
N ARG A 226 -14.51 18.73 -2.74
CA ARG A 226 -13.79 18.05 -1.66
C ARG A 226 -12.80 18.93 -0.87
N LEU A 227 -13.04 20.25 -0.82
CA LEU A 227 -12.21 21.19 -0.06
C LEU A 227 -12.14 20.84 1.43
N VAL A 228 -13.25 20.45 2.06
CA VAL A 228 -13.30 20.12 3.48
C VAL A 228 -12.40 18.91 3.82
N PRO A 229 -12.49 17.77 3.12
CA PRO A 229 -11.54 16.68 3.25
C PRO A 229 -10.07 17.10 3.08
N ALA A 230 -9.78 17.94 2.09
CA ALA A 230 -8.42 18.41 1.85
C ALA A 230 -7.88 19.27 3.01
N ILE A 231 -8.67 20.18 3.55
CA ILE A 231 -8.30 21.02 4.70
C ILE A 231 -8.06 20.14 5.93
N ILE A 232 -8.97 19.22 6.26
CA ILE A 232 -8.84 18.32 7.41
C ILE A 232 -7.54 17.53 7.31
N THR A 233 -7.27 16.95 6.12
CA THR A 233 -6.03 16.20 5.89
C THR A 233 -4.80 17.09 6.05
N GLY A 234 -4.82 18.31 5.52
CA GLY A 234 -3.73 19.28 5.68
C GLY A 234 -3.47 19.65 7.14
N VAL A 235 -4.52 19.85 7.92
CA VAL A 235 -4.41 20.12 9.37
C VAL A 235 -3.81 18.92 10.09
N ILE A 236 -4.27 17.70 9.79
CA ILE A 236 -3.74 16.48 10.42
C ILE A 236 -2.27 16.28 10.05
N PHE A 237 -1.92 16.47 8.78
CA PHE A 237 -0.54 16.41 8.32
C PHE A 237 0.36 17.43 9.05
N TRP A 238 -0.09 18.65 9.18
CA TRP A 238 0.61 19.68 9.91
C TRP A 238 0.77 19.34 11.40
N LEU A 239 -0.28 18.81 12.04
CA LEU A 239 -0.23 18.37 13.44
C LEU A 239 0.78 17.24 13.63
N LEU A 240 0.80 16.24 12.75
CA LEU A 240 1.74 15.12 12.82
C LEU A 240 3.20 15.55 12.66
N GLY A 241 3.47 16.68 11.99
CA GLY A 241 4.79 17.29 11.90
C GLY A 241 5.26 17.99 13.19
N ARG A 242 4.41 18.11 14.22
CA ARG A 242 4.76 18.79 15.47
C ARG A 242 5.53 17.87 16.43
N LYS A 243 6.54 18.43 17.11
CA LYS A 243 7.35 17.71 18.09
C LYS A 243 6.48 17.16 19.23
N GLY A 244 6.55 15.87 19.48
CA GLY A 244 5.78 15.18 20.52
C GLY A 244 4.38 14.73 20.09
N MET A 245 3.96 14.99 18.85
CA MET A 245 2.74 14.44 18.25
C MET A 245 3.02 13.04 17.66
N ASN A 246 2.07 12.15 17.77
CA ASN A 246 2.06 10.85 17.12
C ASN A 246 0.66 10.52 16.61
N SER A 247 0.54 9.45 15.81
CA SER A 247 -0.74 9.04 15.19
C SER A 247 -1.84 8.82 16.23
N THR A 248 -1.52 8.21 17.38
CA THR A 248 -2.52 7.95 18.44
C THR A 248 -3.08 9.26 19.02
N LYS A 249 -2.20 10.23 19.32
CA LYS A 249 -2.64 11.54 19.81
C LYS A 249 -3.45 12.30 18.77
N ALA A 250 -3.05 12.22 17.48
CA ALA A 250 -3.79 12.84 16.40
C ALA A 250 -5.21 12.23 16.28
N ILE A 251 -5.34 10.91 16.34
CA ILE A 251 -6.64 10.23 16.31
C ILE A 251 -7.52 10.68 17.50
N LEU A 252 -6.99 10.68 18.71
CA LEU A 252 -7.73 11.12 19.90
C LEU A 252 -8.18 12.57 19.77
N LEU A 253 -7.32 13.46 19.26
CA LEU A 253 -7.68 14.87 19.04
C LEU A 253 -8.80 15.01 17.99
N ILE A 254 -8.75 14.25 16.91
CA ILE A 254 -9.79 14.25 15.88
C ILE A 254 -11.13 13.78 16.46
N ILE A 255 -11.12 12.70 17.25
CA ILE A 255 -12.34 12.16 17.89
C ILE A 255 -12.91 13.22 18.84
N LEU A 256 -12.09 13.82 19.70
CA LEU A 256 -12.54 14.86 20.63
C LEU A 256 -13.07 16.10 19.89
N ALA A 257 -12.38 16.54 18.83
CA ALA A 257 -12.83 17.64 18.00
C ALA A 257 -14.17 17.33 17.30
N ALA A 258 -14.35 16.13 16.78
CA ALA A 258 -15.59 15.71 16.15
C ALA A 258 -16.76 15.69 17.15
N ILE A 259 -16.55 15.16 18.37
CA ILE A 259 -17.55 15.15 19.43
C ILE A 259 -17.89 16.59 19.85
N ALA A 260 -16.88 17.43 20.07
CA ALA A 260 -17.09 18.83 20.46
C ALA A 260 -17.84 19.61 19.38
N PHE A 261 -17.49 19.41 18.11
CA PHE A 261 -18.16 20.06 16.98
C PHE A 261 -19.61 19.59 16.83
N SER A 262 -19.86 18.30 16.97
CA SER A 262 -21.22 17.73 16.95
C SER A 262 -22.09 18.26 18.11
N ALA A 263 -21.53 18.27 19.34
CA ALA A 263 -22.24 18.79 20.51
C ALA A 263 -22.54 20.30 20.36
N PHE A 264 -21.59 21.09 19.87
CA PHE A 264 -21.78 22.51 19.60
C PHE A 264 -22.83 22.74 18.51
N GLY A 265 -22.77 21.98 17.40
CA GLY A 265 -23.73 22.06 16.32
C GLY A 265 -25.15 21.74 16.77
N HIS A 266 -25.30 20.68 17.57
CA HIS A 266 -26.61 20.29 18.14
C HIS A 266 -27.16 21.36 19.09
N PHE A 267 -26.31 21.89 19.99
CA PHE A 267 -26.72 22.86 21.02
C PHE A 267 -27.04 24.24 20.44
N PHE A 268 -26.25 24.75 19.50
CA PHE A 268 -26.40 26.13 19.01
C PHE A 268 -27.20 26.25 17.70
N PHE A 269 -27.22 25.22 16.86
CA PHE A 269 -27.80 25.29 15.52
C PHE A 269 -28.93 24.26 15.30
N GLY A 270 -29.26 23.42 16.30
CA GLY A 270 -30.32 22.42 16.18
C GLY A 270 -30.08 21.39 15.06
N MET A 271 -28.80 21.15 14.72
CA MET A 271 -28.46 20.14 13.71
C MET A 271 -28.74 18.74 14.26
N ALA A 272 -29.49 17.94 13.48
CA ALA A 272 -29.84 16.57 13.83
C ALA A 272 -28.66 15.61 13.56
#